data_8a0e7e75685d64986e0f1355a5bef338
#
_entry.id   8a0e7e75685d64986e0f1355a5bef338
#
_cell.length_a   1.000
_cell.length_b   1.000
_cell.length_c   1.000
_cell.angle_alpha   90.00
_cell.angle_beta   90.00
_cell.angle_gamma   90.00
#
_symmetry.space_group_name_H-M   'P 1'
#
loop_
_entity.id
_entity.type
_entity.pdbx_description
1 polymer ?
#
loop_
_entity_poly.entity_id
_entity_poly.type
_entity_poly.pdbx_seq_one_letter_code
_entity_poly.pdbx_strand_id
1 'polypeptide(L)'
;DRKCVLDSVKKTGKALIVYEDNITGGFGAEVAATIAEEGFDSLDGPVMRVASPDVPLVPYSPILEEYVLPNAEKIAAAIRKLAAY
;
A
#
# COMPACT_ATOMS: atom_id res chain seq x y z
N ASP A 1 -1.35 -0.96 -15.43
CA ASP A 1 -0.66 -0.08 -16.38
C ASP A 1 0.43 0.71 -15.66
N ARG A 2 1.68 0.32 -15.92
CA ARG A 2 2.86 0.90 -15.27
C ARG A 2 2.96 2.40 -15.55
N LYS A 3 2.74 2.81 -16.78
CA LYS A 3 2.84 4.23 -17.16
C LYS A 3 1.83 5.09 -16.41
N CYS A 4 0.60 4.62 -16.28
CA CYS A 4 -0.46 5.33 -15.57
C CYS A 4 -0.09 5.55 -14.09
N VAL A 5 0.42 4.51 -13.45
CA VAL A 5 0.84 4.56 -12.05
C VAL A 5 2.01 5.55 -11.87
N LEU A 6 3.01 5.46 -12.71
CA LEU A 6 4.19 6.34 -12.62
C LEU A 6 3.83 7.80 -12.92
N ASP A 7 2.96 8.05 -13.90
CA ASP A 7 2.49 9.40 -14.20
C ASP A 7 1.72 10.00 -13.01
N SER A 8 0.90 9.19 -12.34
CA SER A 8 0.17 9.63 -11.16
C SER A 8 1.11 9.99 -10.00
N VAL A 9 2.12 9.17 -9.75
CA VAL A 9 3.12 9.44 -8.71
C VAL A 9 3.91 10.71 -9.04
N LYS A 10 4.27 10.89 -10.30
CA LYS A 10 4.97 12.09 -10.75
C LYS A 10 4.17 13.36 -10.49
N LYS A 11 2.85 13.28 -10.63
CA LYS A 11 1.94 14.39 -10.41
C LYS A 11 1.72 14.69 -8.92
N THR A 12 1.58 13.65 -8.09
CA THR A 12 1.18 13.80 -6.68
C THR A 12 2.34 13.74 -5.69
N GLY A 13 3.42 13.05 -6.03
CA GLY A 13 4.60 12.89 -5.17
C GLY A 13 4.44 11.88 -4.04
N LYS A 14 3.27 11.26 -3.89
CA LYS A 14 3.00 10.30 -2.81
C LYS A 14 2.21 9.12 -3.33
N ALA A 15 2.46 7.93 -2.76
CA ALA A 15 1.79 6.70 -3.17
C ALA A 15 1.44 5.83 -1.97
N LEU A 16 0.20 5.38 -1.93
CA LEU A 16 -0.30 4.41 -0.98
C LEU A 16 -0.93 3.26 -1.77
N ILE A 17 -0.51 2.03 -1.49
CA ILE A 17 -1.01 0.84 -2.17
C ILE A 17 -1.83 0.02 -1.19
N VAL A 18 -3.09 -0.27 -1.55
CA VAL A 18 -4.02 -1.05 -0.72
C VAL A 18 -4.35 -2.34 -1.45
N TYR A 19 -4.17 -3.48 -0.80
CA TYR A 19 -4.46 -4.78 -1.39
C TYR A 19 -4.74 -5.82 -0.31
N GLU A 20 -5.40 -6.93 -0.70
CA GLU A 20 -5.82 -7.99 0.22
C GLU A 20 -4.84 -9.16 0.30
N ASP A 21 -3.80 -9.17 -0.49
CA ASP A 21 -2.77 -10.22 -0.47
C ASP A 21 -1.79 -9.98 0.68
N ASN A 22 -0.90 -10.94 0.92
CA ASN A 22 0.12 -10.81 1.95
C ASN A 22 1.03 -9.61 1.67
N ILE A 23 1.44 -8.93 2.74
CA ILE A 23 2.31 -7.76 2.61
C ILE A 23 3.69 -8.14 2.04
N THR A 24 4.18 -9.35 2.34
CA THR A 24 5.44 -9.86 1.80
C THR A 24 5.17 -10.66 0.54
N GLY A 25 5.74 -10.26 -0.59
CA GLY A 25 5.66 -11.00 -1.84
C GLY A 25 4.33 -10.90 -2.58
N GLY A 26 3.36 -10.09 -2.10
CA GLY A 26 2.11 -9.87 -2.82
C GLY A 26 2.29 -8.95 -4.04
N PHE A 27 1.28 -8.92 -4.91
CA PHE A 27 1.30 -8.07 -6.10
C PHE A 27 1.51 -6.60 -5.75
N GLY A 28 0.93 -6.14 -4.63
CA GLY A 28 1.14 -4.77 -4.16
C GLY A 28 2.59 -4.46 -3.82
N ALA A 29 3.35 -5.45 -3.34
CA ALA A 29 4.77 -5.30 -3.09
C ALA A 29 5.54 -5.08 -4.39
N GLU A 30 5.16 -5.76 -5.47
CA GLU A 30 5.75 -5.56 -6.79
C GLU A 30 5.46 -4.16 -7.33
N VAL A 31 4.23 -3.67 -7.16
CA VAL A 31 3.86 -2.31 -7.55
C VAL A 31 4.66 -1.29 -6.74
N ALA A 32 4.78 -1.49 -5.43
CA ALA A 32 5.56 -0.61 -4.56
C ALA A 32 7.03 -0.57 -4.99
N ALA A 33 7.61 -1.72 -5.30
CA ALA A 33 9.00 -1.81 -5.76
C ALA A 33 9.20 -1.06 -7.09
N THR A 34 8.25 -1.19 -8.01
CA THR A 34 8.29 -0.49 -9.30
C THR A 34 8.26 1.03 -9.10
N ILE A 35 7.39 1.53 -8.23
CA ILE A 35 7.31 2.95 -7.93
C ILE A 35 8.61 3.44 -7.29
N ALA A 36 9.13 2.69 -6.32
CA ALA A 36 10.35 3.06 -5.62
C ALA A 36 11.55 3.12 -6.55
N GLU A 37 11.64 2.19 -7.51
CA GLU A 37 12.76 2.12 -8.44
C GLU A 37 12.64 3.15 -9.57
N GLU A 38 11.48 3.25 -10.19
CA GLU A 38 11.30 4.07 -11.40
C GLU A 38 10.71 5.45 -11.12
N GLY A 39 10.06 5.65 -9.97
CA GLY A 39 9.46 6.93 -9.59
C GLY A 39 10.13 7.63 -8.42
N PHE A 40 11.29 7.18 -7.98
CA PHE A 40 11.97 7.68 -6.79
C PHE A 40 12.17 9.19 -6.82
N ASP A 41 12.59 9.75 -7.93
CA ASP A 41 12.86 11.19 -8.05
C ASP A 41 11.61 12.06 -7.89
N SER A 42 10.42 11.46 -8.00
CA SER A 42 9.15 12.17 -7.89
C SER A 42 8.51 12.03 -6.50
N LEU A 43 9.06 11.20 -5.63
CA LEU A 43 8.46 10.92 -4.31
C LEU A 43 8.81 11.99 -3.29
N ASP A 44 7.79 12.43 -2.55
CA ASP A 44 7.92 13.35 -1.43
C ASP A 44 7.82 12.64 -0.07
N GLY A 45 7.68 11.33 -0.09
CA GLY A 45 7.60 10.49 1.11
C GLY A 45 7.77 9.03 0.74
N PRO A 46 7.77 8.12 1.73
CA PRO A 46 7.93 6.70 1.45
C PRO A 46 6.73 6.15 0.69
N VAL A 47 6.95 5.11 -0.11
CA VAL A 47 5.85 4.33 -0.67
C VAL A 47 5.27 3.50 0.47
N MET A 48 4.00 3.68 0.77
CA MET A 48 3.33 2.99 1.87
C MET A 48 2.36 1.94 1.35
N ARG A 49 2.16 0.89 2.14
CA ARG A 49 1.26 -0.22 1.79
C ARG A 49 0.32 -0.51 2.94
N VAL A 50 -0.94 -0.79 2.61
CA VAL A 50 -1.93 -1.35 3.53
C VAL A 50 -2.35 -2.69 2.95
N ALA A 51 -1.99 -3.77 3.61
CA ALA A 51 -2.22 -5.12 3.13
C ALA A 51 -2.45 -6.07 4.30
N SER A 52 -2.82 -7.31 4.00
CA SER A 52 -2.93 -8.34 5.02
C SER A 52 -1.55 -8.65 5.60
N PRO A 53 -1.40 -8.73 6.93
CA PRO A 53 -0.15 -9.19 7.52
C PRO A 53 0.18 -10.62 7.10
N ASP A 54 1.44 -11.02 7.24
CA ASP A 54 1.89 -12.36 6.84
C ASP A 54 1.40 -13.40 7.85
N VAL A 55 0.16 -13.88 7.66
CA VAL A 55 -0.45 -14.93 8.47
C VAL A 55 -0.84 -16.09 7.57
N PRO A 56 -0.71 -17.35 8.05
CA PRO A 56 -0.93 -18.53 7.19
C PRO A 56 -2.39 -18.77 6.80
N LEU A 57 -3.36 -18.22 7.54
CA LEU A 57 -4.78 -18.44 7.28
C LEU A 57 -5.55 -17.14 7.44
N VAL A 58 -6.55 -16.95 6.57
CA VAL A 58 -7.52 -15.86 6.75
C VAL A 58 -8.49 -16.27 7.87
N PRO A 59 -8.59 -15.49 8.95
CA PRO A 59 -9.48 -15.85 10.07
C PRO A 59 -10.96 -15.83 9.65
N TYR A 60 -11.73 -16.72 10.27
CA TYR A 60 -13.18 -16.77 10.04
C TYR A 60 -13.98 -15.85 10.97
N SER A 61 -13.35 -15.36 12.05
CA SER A 61 -14.00 -14.44 12.98
C SER A 61 -13.99 -13.02 12.42
N PRO A 62 -15.11 -12.27 12.49
CA PRO A 62 -15.12 -10.87 12.04
C PRO A 62 -14.07 -9.99 12.73
N ILE A 63 -13.79 -10.24 14.01
CA ILE A 63 -12.78 -9.48 14.76
C ILE A 63 -11.38 -9.74 14.18
N LEU A 64 -11.09 -11.00 13.85
CA LEU A 64 -9.81 -11.37 13.26
C LEU A 64 -9.68 -10.90 11.81
N GLU A 65 -10.79 -10.88 11.07
CA GLU A 65 -10.81 -10.32 9.72
C GLU A 65 -10.48 -8.84 9.73
N GLU A 66 -11.01 -8.07 10.68
CA GLU A 66 -10.67 -6.66 10.84
C GLU A 66 -9.19 -6.45 11.13
N TYR A 67 -8.60 -7.35 11.88
CA TYR A 67 -7.17 -7.28 12.19
C TYR A 67 -6.31 -7.60 10.96
N VAL A 68 -6.71 -8.58 10.16
CA VAL A 68 -5.90 -9.10 9.04
C VAL A 68 -6.12 -8.33 7.75
N LEU A 69 -7.37 -7.99 7.42
CA LEU A 69 -7.69 -7.37 6.13
C LEU A 69 -7.61 -5.84 6.18
N PRO A 70 -7.30 -5.21 5.05
CA PRO A 70 -7.40 -3.75 4.95
C PRO A 70 -8.84 -3.30 5.22
N ASN A 71 -9.01 -2.19 5.93
CA ASN A 71 -10.31 -1.59 6.15
C ASN A 71 -10.21 -0.07 6.10
N ALA A 72 -11.34 0.63 6.13
CA ALA A 72 -11.37 2.08 5.99
C ALA A 72 -10.55 2.79 7.07
N GLU A 73 -10.55 2.29 8.29
CA GLU A 73 -9.79 2.89 9.39
C GLU A 73 -8.29 2.78 9.18
N LYS A 74 -7.80 1.60 8.78
CA LYS A 74 -6.38 1.37 8.48
C LYS A 74 -5.92 2.22 7.30
N ILE A 75 -6.75 2.30 6.26
CA ILE A 75 -6.46 3.09 5.07
C ILE A 75 -6.40 4.58 5.43
N ALA A 76 -7.37 5.07 6.19
CA ALA A 76 -7.39 6.47 6.62
C ALA A 76 -6.18 6.84 7.48
N ALA A 77 -5.78 5.95 8.38
CA ALA A 77 -4.59 6.15 9.21
C ALA A 77 -3.32 6.24 8.35
N ALA A 78 -3.20 5.38 7.35
CA ALA A 78 -2.06 5.39 6.43
C ALA A 78 -2.04 6.66 5.58
N ILE A 79 -3.19 7.11 5.09
CA ILE A 79 -3.30 8.34 4.33
C ILE A 79 -2.84 9.54 5.17
N ARG A 80 -3.31 9.65 6.42
CA ARG A 80 -2.93 10.73 7.32
C ARG A 80 -1.43 10.74 7.60
N LYS A 81 -0.84 9.57 7.82
CA LYS A 81 0.59 9.43 8.06
C LYS A 81 1.39 9.86 6.82
N LEU A 82 0.99 9.42 5.66
CA LEU A 82 1.67 9.76 4.40
C LEU A 82 1.53 11.25 4.08
N ALA A 83 0.37 11.84 4.33
CA ALA A 83 0.14 13.26 4.08
C ALA A 83 1.00 14.17 4.95
N ALA A 84 1.51 13.66 6.07
CA ALA A 84 2.37 14.43 6.97
C ALA A 84 3.81 14.57 6.49
N TYR A 85 4.19 13.83 5.46
CA TYR A 85 5.52 13.95 4.88
C TYR A 85 5.69 15.20 4.02
#